data_f279243b9880c0b437d9d53bf32f370d
#
_entry.id   f279243b9880c0b437d9d53bf32f370d
#
_cell.length_a   1.000
_cell.length_b   1.000
_cell.length_c   1.000
_cell.angle_alpha   90.00
_cell.angle_beta   90.00
_cell.angle_gamma   90.00
#
_symmetry.space_group_name_H-M   'P 1'
#
loop_
_entity.id
_entity.type
_entity.pdbx_description
1 polymer ?
#
loop_
_entity_poly.entity_id
_entity_poly.type
_entity_poly.pdbx_seq_one_letter_code
_entity_poly.pdbx_strand_id
1 'polypeptide(L)'
;MILEKEFMREEVVLYARKYALTRNPLFYTFEGIGGNCTNFASQCVLAGSCTMNYTAVYGWYYLSINRRSASWTGVDYFFDFMTTNQGVGPYGRVITISEVQPADLIQLQNSEGRFYHTLVVTKVEDGEIYICANSNDALDRPLSSYDYASLRVIRIDAVRYDTRYVIDCFEALYSPPVELPQNTPQSEAPSESEPAPEEPSAPTPPAQAPTEPTPPERLEPPPSAPATETAPASPTSPSENEAVQ
;
A
#
# COMPACT_ATOMS: atom_id res chain seq x y z
N MET A 1 5.64 -15.56 23.05
CA MET A 1 4.51 -14.81 23.70
C MET A 1 4.27 -13.56 22.89
N ILE A 2 3.04 -13.27 22.56
CA ILE A 2 2.67 -12.01 21.88
C ILE A 2 2.38 -10.98 22.96
N LEU A 3 3.07 -9.86 22.90
CA LEU A 3 2.88 -8.69 23.74
C LEU A 3 2.49 -7.49 22.88
N GLU A 4 2.13 -6.40 23.53
CA GLU A 4 1.78 -5.15 22.88
C GLU A 4 2.75 -4.04 23.28
N LYS A 5 3.09 -3.16 22.34
CA LYS A 5 3.89 -1.97 22.55
C LYS A 5 3.26 -0.76 21.88
N GLU A 6 3.67 0.41 22.31
CA GLU A 6 3.27 1.68 21.71
C GLU A 6 3.74 1.77 20.24
N PHE A 7 2.93 2.44 19.43
CA PHE A 7 3.27 2.84 18.08
C PHE A 7 4.00 4.18 18.11
N MET A 8 5.24 4.20 17.65
CA MET A 8 6.13 5.35 17.76
C MET A 8 5.82 6.40 16.68
N ARG A 9 4.85 7.25 16.97
CA ARG A 9 4.29 8.23 16.01
C ARG A 9 5.32 9.25 15.51
N GLU A 10 6.23 9.68 16.37
CA GLU A 10 7.30 10.62 15.99
C GLU A 10 8.23 10.03 14.95
N GLU A 11 8.59 8.76 15.06
CA GLU A 11 9.41 8.03 14.10
C GLU A 11 8.75 7.93 12.73
N VAL A 12 7.43 7.73 12.69
CA VAL A 12 6.63 7.76 11.45
C VAL A 12 6.77 9.10 10.73
N VAL A 13 6.59 10.20 11.47
CA VAL A 13 6.65 11.56 10.91
C VAL A 13 8.07 11.90 10.44
N LEU A 14 9.09 11.56 11.23
CA LEU A 14 10.49 11.76 10.85
C LEU A 14 10.83 10.99 9.56
N TYR A 15 10.44 9.72 9.51
CA TYR A 15 10.64 8.89 8.31
C TYR A 15 9.91 9.46 7.10
N ALA A 16 8.64 9.83 7.27
CA ALA A 16 7.82 10.36 6.19
C ALA A 16 8.44 11.63 5.58
N ARG A 17 8.84 12.58 6.40
CA ARG A 17 9.48 13.82 5.93
C ARG A 17 10.81 13.57 5.25
N LYS A 18 11.61 12.64 5.74
CA LYS A 18 12.92 12.33 5.15
C LYS A 18 12.79 11.74 3.74
N TYR A 19 11.83 10.86 3.55
CA TYR A 19 11.70 10.10 2.31
C TYR A 19 10.54 10.54 1.41
N ALA A 20 9.85 11.64 1.73
CA ALA A 20 8.75 12.17 0.93
C ALA A 20 9.14 12.50 -0.50
N LEU A 21 10.30 13.13 -0.70
CA LEU A 21 10.81 13.56 -2.01
C LEU A 21 11.97 12.69 -2.53
N THR A 22 12.33 11.64 -1.79
CA THR A 22 13.39 10.70 -2.13
C THR A 22 12.91 9.28 -1.96
N ARG A 23 13.79 8.30 -2.16
CA ARG A 23 13.46 6.88 -1.97
C ARG A 23 14.46 6.26 -1.02
N ASN A 24 13.95 5.49 -0.06
CA ASN A 24 14.81 4.70 0.81
C ASN A 24 15.39 3.52 0.00
N PRO A 25 16.74 3.38 -0.09
CA PRO A 25 17.37 2.34 -0.91
C PRO A 25 17.08 0.90 -0.45
N LEU A 26 16.59 0.71 0.78
CA LEU A 26 16.20 -0.61 1.29
C LEU A 26 14.93 -1.15 0.61
N PHE A 27 14.16 -0.30 -0.07
CA PHE A 27 12.88 -0.68 -0.66
C PHE A 27 12.85 -0.40 -2.15
N TYR A 28 12.28 -1.34 -2.90
CA TYR A 28 12.03 -1.13 -4.33
C TYR A 28 10.97 -0.04 -4.52
N THR A 29 11.15 0.82 -5.53
CA THR A 29 10.12 1.79 -5.93
C THR A 29 9.18 1.18 -6.97
N PHE A 30 7.88 1.33 -6.73
CA PHE A 30 6.82 0.81 -7.62
C PHE A 30 6.28 1.89 -8.56
N GLU A 31 6.99 2.98 -8.75
CA GLU A 31 6.65 4.00 -9.74
C GLU A 31 6.61 3.40 -11.14
N GLY A 32 5.56 3.73 -11.89
CA GLY A 32 5.32 3.14 -13.21
C GLY A 32 4.74 1.72 -13.21
N ILE A 33 4.60 1.07 -12.03
CA ILE A 33 4.05 -0.29 -11.89
C ILE A 33 2.89 -0.31 -10.88
N GLY A 34 2.01 0.70 -10.90
CA GLY A 34 0.86 0.77 -10.01
C GLY A 34 0.95 1.81 -8.89
N GLY A 35 2.08 2.50 -8.75
CA GLY A 35 2.28 3.58 -7.78
C GLY A 35 2.98 3.17 -6.50
N ASN A 36 3.59 4.14 -5.83
CA ASN A 36 4.46 3.95 -4.67
C ASN A 36 3.83 4.40 -3.34
N CYS A 37 2.62 4.96 -3.36
CA CYS A 37 2.02 5.60 -2.19
C CYS A 37 1.83 4.67 -1.00
N THR A 38 1.27 3.49 -1.21
CA THR A 38 1.06 2.52 -0.12
C THR A 38 2.37 1.84 0.29
N ASN A 39 3.31 1.61 -0.64
CA ASN A 39 4.66 1.16 -0.31
C ASN A 39 5.37 2.16 0.63
N PHE A 40 5.27 3.44 0.34
CA PHE A 40 5.81 4.51 1.18
C PHE A 40 5.12 4.57 2.55
N ALA A 41 3.78 4.55 2.58
CA ALA A 41 3.03 4.53 3.82
C ALA A 41 3.38 3.30 4.69
N SER A 42 3.56 2.13 4.06
CA SER A 42 4.03 0.92 4.75
C SER A 42 5.41 1.08 5.36
N GLN A 43 6.33 1.74 4.68
CA GLN A 43 7.65 2.05 5.23
C GLN A 43 7.55 2.98 6.44
N CYS A 44 6.71 4.02 6.37
CA CYS A 44 6.45 4.93 7.48
C CYS A 44 5.87 4.19 8.70
N VAL A 45 4.87 3.32 8.48
CA VAL A 45 4.30 2.48 9.54
C VAL A 45 5.34 1.50 10.10
N LEU A 46 6.23 0.95 9.26
CA LEU A 46 7.31 0.09 9.73
C LEU A 46 8.28 0.87 10.62
N ALA A 47 8.62 2.11 10.28
CA ALA A 47 9.48 2.95 11.11
C ALA A 47 8.91 3.08 12.54
N GLY A 48 7.60 3.32 12.69
CA GLY A 48 6.97 3.45 14.01
C GLY A 48 6.60 2.13 14.68
N SER A 49 6.61 1.00 13.96
CA SER A 49 6.20 -0.29 14.50
C SER A 49 7.35 -1.26 14.72
N CYS A 50 8.39 -1.21 13.90
CA CYS A 50 9.48 -2.17 13.82
C CYS A 50 9.03 -3.64 13.84
N THR A 51 7.83 -3.92 13.33
CA THR A 51 7.26 -5.26 13.42
C THR A 51 6.44 -5.54 12.17
N MET A 52 6.84 -6.51 11.37
CA MET A 52 6.10 -7.02 10.23
C MET A 52 5.29 -8.26 10.61
N ASN A 53 4.23 -8.53 9.87
CA ASN A 53 3.46 -9.78 9.96
C ASN A 53 3.75 -10.65 8.73
N TYR A 54 4.46 -11.75 8.93
CA TYR A 54 4.88 -12.68 7.87
C TYR A 54 3.85 -13.76 7.54
N THR A 55 2.61 -13.62 7.99
CA THR A 55 1.53 -14.56 7.60
C THR A 55 1.37 -14.54 6.09
N ALA A 56 1.43 -15.71 5.47
CA ALA A 56 1.26 -15.84 4.03
C ALA A 56 -0.11 -15.29 3.60
N VAL A 57 -0.17 -14.56 2.49
CA VAL A 57 -1.35 -13.93 1.88
C VAL A 57 -1.91 -12.77 2.72
N TYR A 58 -2.21 -13.00 4.01
CA TYR A 58 -2.92 -12.04 4.89
C TYR A 58 -1.99 -11.22 5.80
N GLY A 59 -0.68 -11.40 5.68
CA GLY A 59 0.29 -10.65 6.45
C GLY A 59 0.56 -9.26 5.88
N TRP A 60 1.46 -8.53 6.54
CA TRP A 60 1.96 -7.24 6.08
C TRP A 60 3.48 -7.23 6.25
N TYR A 61 4.20 -7.41 5.14
CA TYR A 61 5.65 -7.53 5.13
C TYR A 61 6.27 -7.20 3.77
N TYR A 62 7.56 -6.85 3.81
CA TYR A 62 8.42 -6.67 2.67
C TYR A 62 9.78 -7.34 2.90
N LEU A 63 10.19 -8.19 1.99
CA LEU A 63 11.53 -8.80 1.96
C LEU A 63 12.28 -8.44 0.67
N SER A 64 11.57 -8.30 -0.44
CA SER A 64 12.08 -7.87 -1.74
C SER A 64 10.92 -7.54 -2.66
N ILE A 65 11.23 -7.05 -3.88
CA ILE A 65 10.22 -6.78 -4.92
C ILE A 65 9.28 -7.97 -5.17
N ASN A 66 9.79 -9.19 -5.17
CA ASN A 66 9.02 -10.41 -5.44
C ASN A 66 8.56 -11.15 -4.17
N ARG A 67 8.95 -10.69 -3.00
CA ARG A 67 8.66 -11.32 -1.71
C ARG A 67 8.10 -10.28 -0.74
N ARG A 68 6.89 -9.85 -1.02
CA ARG A 68 6.10 -8.96 -0.16
C ARG A 68 4.64 -9.41 -0.14
N SER A 69 3.90 -8.97 0.86
CA SER A 69 2.45 -9.15 0.89
C SER A 69 1.73 -8.13 0.00
N ALA A 70 0.50 -8.45 -0.43
CA ALA A 70 -0.36 -7.51 -1.15
C ALA A 70 -0.67 -6.26 -0.31
N SER A 71 -0.80 -6.42 1.00
CA SER A 71 -1.06 -5.35 1.96
C SER A 71 0.10 -4.34 2.08
N TRP A 72 1.32 -4.69 1.67
CA TRP A 72 2.44 -3.77 1.67
C TRP A 72 2.33 -2.67 0.59
N THR A 73 1.71 -2.98 -0.56
CA THR A 73 1.65 -2.07 -1.72
C THR A 73 0.24 -1.74 -2.21
N GLY A 74 -0.78 -2.50 -1.81
CA GLY A 74 -2.16 -2.31 -2.28
C GLY A 74 -3.00 -1.52 -1.28
N VAL A 75 -3.69 -0.47 -1.76
CA VAL A 75 -4.44 0.49 -0.93
C VAL A 75 -5.49 -0.21 -0.07
N ASP A 76 -6.35 -1.04 -0.65
CA ASP A 76 -7.41 -1.73 0.10
C ASP A 76 -6.85 -2.86 0.97
N TYR A 77 -5.90 -3.65 0.47
CA TYR A 77 -5.25 -4.69 1.28
C TYR A 77 -4.50 -4.13 2.50
N PHE A 78 -3.90 -2.95 2.36
CA PHE A 78 -3.29 -2.24 3.48
C PHE A 78 -4.35 -1.84 4.52
N PHE A 79 -5.45 -1.26 4.07
CA PHE A 79 -6.57 -0.89 4.93
C PHE A 79 -7.11 -2.10 5.69
N ASP A 80 -7.41 -3.18 4.97
CA ASP A 80 -7.94 -4.40 5.55
C ASP A 80 -6.99 -4.95 6.62
N PHE A 81 -5.69 -5.02 6.31
CA PHE A 81 -4.71 -5.47 7.30
C PHE A 81 -4.68 -4.58 8.53
N MET A 82 -4.53 -3.27 8.37
CA MET A 82 -4.38 -2.35 9.51
C MET A 82 -5.61 -2.33 10.41
N THR A 83 -6.81 -2.52 9.86
CA THR A 83 -8.07 -2.44 10.62
C THR A 83 -8.59 -3.78 11.13
N THR A 84 -8.05 -4.91 10.66
CA THR A 84 -8.53 -6.24 11.06
C THR A 84 -7.47 -7.15 11.68
N ASN A 85 -6.19 -6.73 11.72
CA ASN A 85 -5.11 -7.55 12.25
C ASN A 85 -5.32 -7.90 13.72
N GLN A 86 -5.39 -9.22 14.03
CA GLN A 86 -5.44 -9.78 15.38
C GLN A 86 -4.13 -10.45 15.79
N GLY A 87 -3.18 -10.56 14.87
CA GLY A 87 -1.87 -11.20 15.07
C GLY A 87 -0.76 -10.21 15.37
N VAL A 88 0.47 -10.65 15.11
CA VAL A 88 1.69 -9.82 15.19
C VAL A 88 1.59 -8.69 14.17
N GLY A 89 2.18 -7.54 14.49
CA GLY A 89 2.22 -6.35 13.65
C GLY A 89 1.38 -5.19 14.16
N PRO A 90 1.39 -4.05 13.47
CA PRO A 90 0.55 -2.91 13.78
C PRO A 90 -0.93 -3.25 13.56
N TYR A 91 -1.80 -2.61 14.33
CA TYR A 91 -3.23 -2.66 14.16
C TYR A 91 -3.87 -1.33 14.56
N GLY A 92 -5.04 -1.06 14.05
CA GLY A 92 -5.71 0.21 14.28
C GLY A 92 -7.18 0.17 13.91
N ARG A 93 -7.75 1.34 13.74
CA ARG A 93 -9.16 1.54 13.44
C ARG A 93 -9.39 2.72 12.52
N VAL A 94 -10.60 2.78 11.97
CA VAL A 94 -11.09 3.97 11.27
C VAL A 94 -11.48 5.03 12.29
N ILE A 95 -11.09 6.26 12.02
CA ILE A 95 -11.47 7.44 12.80
C ILE A 95 -12.10 8.52 11.91
N THR A 96 -12.70 9.54 12.51
CA THR A 96 -13.20 10.71 11.77
C THR A 96 -12.05 11.68 11.43
N ILE A 97 -12.26 12.49 10.39
CA ILE A 97 -11.27 13.49 9.97
C ILE A 97 -10.97 14.53 11.05
N SER A 98 -11.94 14.81 11.92
CA SER A 98 -11.80 15.77 13.05
C SER A 98 -10.89 15.26 14.17
N GLU A 99 -10.61 13.96 14.21
CA GLU A 99 -9.73 13.34 15.20
C GLU A 99 -8.28 13.21 14.74
N VAL A 100 -8.01 13.57 13.46
CA VAL A 100 -6.69 13.34 12.82
C VAL A 100 -5.56 14.00 13.61
N GLN A 101 -4.46 13.26 13.72
CA GLN A 101 -3.21 13.73 14.32
C GLN A 101 -2.00 13.19 13.54
N PRO A 102 -0.78 13.73 13.73
CA PRO A 102 0.41 13.25 13.03
C PRO A 102 0.60 11.74 13.19
N ALA A 103 1.08 11.08 12.13
CA ALA A 103 1.22 9.65 11.95
C ALA A 103 -0.08 8.85 11.74
N ASP A 104 -1.24 9.51 11.64
CA ASP A 104 -2.42 8.87 11.06
C ASP A 104 -2.28 8.75 9.54
N LEU A 105 -3.04 7.87 8.94
CA LEU A 105 -3.00 7.60 7.50
C LEU A 105 -4.32 7.99 6.86
N ILE A 106 -4.25 8.64 5.70
CA ILE A 106 -5.44 9.03 4.94
C ILE A 106 -5.43 8.29 3.62
N GLN A 107 -6.56 7.70 3.24
CA GLN A 107 -6.73 7.13 1.92
C GLN A 107 -7.80 7.91 1.15
N LEU A 108 -7.44 8.36 -0.05
CA LEU A 108 -8.30 9.13 -0.94
C LEU A 108 -9.10 8.23 -1.86
N GLN A 109 -10.38 8.55 -2.05
CA GLN A 109 -11.31 7.87 -2.93
C GLN A 109 -11.64 8.75 -4.14
N ASN A 110 -11.66 8.18 -5.34
CA ASN A 110 -12.06 8.86 -6.56
C ASN A 110 -13.60 8.85 -6.75
N SER A 111 -14.08 9.52 -7.78
CA SER A 111 -15.52 9.59 -8.12
C SER A 111 -16.15 8.25 -8.50
N GLU A 112 -15.34 7.24 -8.82
CA GLU A 112 -15.78 5.88 -9.11
C GLU A 112 -15.93 5.02 -7.83
N GLY A 113 -15.67 5.59 -6.66
CA GLY A 113 -15.76 4.89 -5.37
C GLY A 113 -14.53 4.05 -5.03
N ARG A 114 -13.43 4.15 -5.80
CA ARG A 114 -12.20 3.38 -5.56
C ARG A 114 -11.20 4.19 -4.72
N PHE A 115 -10.69 3.58 -3.65
CA PHE A 115 -9.55 4.13 -2.93
C PHE A 115 -8.27 3.90 -3.75
N TYR A 116 -7.54 4.98 -4.01
CA TYR A 116 -6.43 4.95 -4.97
C TYR A 116 -5.11 5.51 -4.44
N HIS A 117 -5.11 6.23 -3.32
CA HIS A 117 -3.92 6.90 -2.81
C HIS A 117 -3.86 6.82 -1.29
N THR A 118 -2.65 6.57 -0.74
CA THR A 118 -2.39 6.52 0.69
C THR A 118 -1.42 7.64 1.07
N LEU A 119 -1.80 8.46 2.03
CA LEU A 119 -1.08 9.62 2.55
C LEU A 119 -0.73 9.40 4.01
N VAL A 120 0.40 9.97 4.46
CA VAL A 120 0.83 9.95 5.86
C VAL A 120 0.70 11.36 6.42
N VAL A 121 -0.08 11.52 7.47
CA VAL A 121 -0.25 12.81 8.16
C VAL A 121 1.03 13.16 8.91
N THR A 122 1.57 14.34 8.67
CA THR A 122 2.81 14.80 9.31
C THR A 122 2.60 15.96 10.26
N LYS A 123 1.51 16.72 10.08
CA LYS A 123 1.21 17.89 10.92
C LYS A 123 -0.28 18.22 10.83
N VAL A 124 -0.84 18.75 11.90
CA VAL A 124 -2.15 19.42 11.92
C VAL A 124 -1.95 20.77 12.58
N GLU A 125 -2.28 21.85 11.88
CA GLU A 125 -2.08 23.22 12.34
C GLU A 125 -3.15 24.13 11.78
N ASP A 126 -3.76 24.95 12.62
CA ASP A 126 -4.80 25.92 12.25
C ASP A 126 -6.00 25.33 11.47
N GLY A 127 -6.34 24.07 11.77
CA GLY A 127 -7.41 23.32 11.11
C GLY A 127 -7.01 22.71 9.76
N GLU A 128 -5.79 22.94 9.26
CA GLU A 128 -5.28 22.32 8.06
C GLU A 128 -4.46 21.06 8.42
N ILE A 129 -4.61 20.03 7.58
CA ILE A 129 -3.89 18.76 7.69
C ILE A 129 -2.79 18.76 6.63
N TYR A 130 -1.56 18.49 7.05
CA TYR A 130 -0.41 18.38 6.16
C TYR A 130 0.03 16.94 6.04
N ILE A 131 0.39 16.53 4.82
CA ILE A 131 0.73 15.14 4.52
C ILE A 131 2.05 15.00 3.77
N CYS A 132 2.64 13.80 3.90
CA CYS A 132 3.68 13.32 3.02
C CYS A 132 3.16 12.12 2.19
N ALA A 133 3.62 12.02 0.94
CA ALA A 133 3.28 10.92 0.04
C ALA A 133 4.36 10.72 -1.02
N ASN A 134 4.42 9.49 -1.56
CA ASN A 134 5.09 9.18 -2.82
C ASN A 134 4.08 8.85 -3.91
N SER A 135 4.50 8.91 -5.18
CA SER A 135 3.66 8.99 -6.38
C SER A 135 2.86 10.30 -6.39
N ASN A 136 3.35 11.29 -7.07
CA ASN A 136 3.07 12.71 -6.90
C ASN A 136 3.65 13.21 -5.58
N ASP A 137 4.96 13.13 -5.47
CA ASP A 137 5.72 13.39 -4.26
C ASP A 137 5.27 14.65 -3.53
N ALA A 138 5.02 14.50 -2.24
CA ALA A 138 4.53 15.57 -1.39
C ALA A 138 5.25 15.57 -0.04
N LEU A 139 5.80 16.72 0.32
CA LEU A 139 6.39 17.00 1.63
C LEU A 139 5.57 18.09 2.33
N ASP A 140 4.95 17.73 3.45
CA ASP A 140 4.09 18.63 4.23
C ASP A 140 3.09 19.42 3.34
N ARG A 141 2.49 18.73 2.38
CA ARG A 141 1.52 19.31 1.46
C ARG A 141 0.15 19.41 2.12
N PRO A 142 -0.57 20.55 2.03
CA PRO A 142 -1.92 20.66 2.57
C PRO A 142 -2.87 19.64 1.94
N LEU A 143 -3.66 18.96 2.77
CA LEU A 143 -4.70 18.01 2.30
C LEU A 143 -5.75 18.71 1.46
N SER A 144 -6.09 19.96 1.79
CA SER A 144 -7.03 20.82 1.05
C SER A 144 -6.64 21.07 -0.41
N SER A 145 -5.36 20.82 -0.76
CA SER A 145 -4.86 20.93 -2.15
C SER A 145 -5.09 19.71 -3.01
N TYR A 146 -5.66 18.65 -2.46
CA TYR A 146 -5.98 17.42 -3.19
C TYR A 146 -7.42 17.44 -3.68
N ASP A 147 -7.64 16.86 -4.87
CA ASP A 147 -8.98 16.62 -5.40
C ASP A 147 -9.36 15.15 -5.13
N TYR A 148 -10.47 14.93 -4.42
CA TYR A 148 -10.98 13.60 -4.07
C TYR A 148 -12.49 13.64 -3.84
N ALA A 149 -13.16 12.52 -4.09
CA ALA A 149 -14.61 12.41 -3.85
C ALA A 149 -14.92 12.09 -2.38
N SER A 150 -14.08 11.29 -1.73
CA SER A 150 -14.21 10.91 -0.32
C SER A 150 -12.85 10.50 0.23
N LEU A 151 -12.77 10.32 1.54
CA LEU A 151 -11.58 9.80 2.21
C LEU A 151 -11.94 8.88 3.37
N ARG A 152 -10.98 8.07 3.80
CA ARG A 152 -11.01 7.35 5.08
C ARG A 152 -9.72 7.57 5.84
N VAL A 153 -9.81 7.59 7.15
CA VAL A 153 -8.67 7.82 8.04
C VAL A 153 -8.42 6.58 8.87
N ILE A 154 -7.17 6.16 8.93
CA ILE A 154 -6.71 5.00 9.70
C ILE A 154 -5.79 5.50 10.80
N ARG A 155 -6.11 5.20 12.03
CA ARG A 155 -5.24 5.38 13.20
C ARG A 155 -4.64 4.04 13.59
N ILE A 156 -3.32 3.98 13.71
CA ILE A 156 -2.66 2.84 14.31
C ILE A 156 -2.72 3.02 15.83
N ASP A 157 -3.30 2.05 16.52
CA ASP A 157 -3.51 2.09 17.97
C ASP A 157 -2.30 1.58 18.74
N ALA A 158 -1.74 0.43 18.31
CA ALA A 158 -0.60 -0.19 18.95
C ALA A 158 0.05 -1.23 18.01
N VAL A 159 1.06 -1.90 18.52
CA VAL A 159 1.81 -2.93 17.79
C VAL A 159 1.90 -4.20 18.64
N ARG A 160 1.42 -5.33 18.09
CA ARG A 160 1.63 -6.64 18.70
C ARG A 160 2.93 -7.23 18.19
N TYR A 161 3.79 -7.70 19.09
CA TYR A 161 5.07 -8.27 18.74
C TYR A 161 5.34 -9.60 19.47
N ASP A 162 6.15 -10.44 18.84
CA ASP A 162 6.65 -11.65 19.49
C ASP A 162 7.96 -11.34 20.19
N THR A 163 8.03 -11.63 21.48
CA THR A 163 9.22 -11.34 22.32
C THR A 163 10.53 -11.97 21.81
N ARG A 164 10.44 -12.93 20.89
CA ARG A 164 11.62 -13.53 20.25
C ARG A 164 12.27 -12.63 19.18
N TYR A 165 11.58 -11.56 18.72
CA TYR A 165 11.97 -10.74 17.60
C TYR A 165 11.89 -9.23 17.89
N VAL A 166 12.16 -8.83 19.13
CA VAL A 166 12.22 -7.40 19.46
C VAL A 166 13.46 -6.80 18.82
N ILE A 167 13.27 -6.02 17.77
CA ILE A 167 14.32 -5.28 17.08
C ILE A 167 13.88 -3.82 17.05
N ASP A 168 14.73 -2.94 17.53
CA ASP A 168 14.65 -1.53 17.18
C ASP A 168 15.18 -1.38 15.76
N CYS A 169 14.34 -0.93 14.84
CA CYS A 169 14.66 -0.85 13.43
C CYS A 169 14.77 0.58 12.92
N PHE A 170 14.38 1.56 13.74
CA PHE A 170 14.22 2.93 13.27
C PHE A 170 15.53 3.48 12.70
N GLU A 171 16.62 3.38 13.44
CA GLU A 171 17.90 3.91 12.98
C GLU A 171 18.36 3.25 11.67
N ALA A 172 18.20 1.93 11.55
CA ALA A 172 18.54 1.21 10.32
C ALA A 172 17.67 1.58 9.12
N LEU A 173 16.41 1.93 9.36
CA LEU A 173 15.49 2.41 8.32
C LEU A 173 15.72 3.87 7.98
N TYR A 174 15.99 4.68 8.99
CA TYR A 174 16.14 6.13 8.85
C TYR A 174 17.48 6.50 8.22
N SER A 175 18.55 5.81 8.59
CA SER A 175 19.90 6.04 8.08
C SER A 175 20.55 4.72 7.61
N PRO A 176 19.98 4.09 6.55
CA PRO A 176 20.54 2.85 6.06
C PRO A 176 22.01 3.05 5.68
N PRO A 177 22.88 2.07 5.96
CA PRO A 177 24.26 2.13 5.52
C PRO A 177 24.28 2.31 4.00
N VAL A 178 25.01 3.31 3.55
CA VAL A 178 25.26 3.51 2.12
C VAL A 178 26.11 2.30 1.70
N GLU A 179 25.55 1.36 0.97
CA GLU A 179 26.37 0.41 0.24
C GLU A 179 27.25 1.21 -0.71
N LEU A 180 28.55 1.25 -0.42
CA LEU A 180 29.53 1.65 -1.43
C LEU A 180 29.26 0.80 -2.66
N PRO A 181 29.20 1.38 -3.86
CA PRO A 181 28.94 0.62 -5.07
C PRO A 181 29.87 -0.58 -5.08
N GLN A 182 29.29 -1.77 -5.00
CA GLN A 182 30.07 -3.00 -5.14
C GLN A 182 30.76 -2.90 -6.47
N ASN A 183 32.08 -2.99 -6.43
CA ASN A 183 32.97 -2.90 -7.57
C ASN A 183 32.33 -3.55 -8.79
N THR A 184 32.01 -2.75 -9.78
CA THR A 184 31.87 -3.24 -11.14
C THR A 184 33.13 -4.08 -11.39
N PRO A 185 33.00 -5.34 -11.85
CA PRO A 185 34.18 -6.08 -12.23
C PRO A 185 35.03 -5.18 -13.14
N GLN A 186 36.23 -4.87 -12.70
CA GLN A 186 37.20 -4.24 -13.57
C GLN A 186 37.28 -5.13 -14.80
N SER A 187 36.81 -4.62 -15.92
CA SER A 187 37.16 -5.13 -17.22
C SER A 187 38.69 -5.15 -17.27
N GLU A 188 39.27 -6.31 -17.04
CA GLU A 188 40.67 -6.54 -17.43
C GLU A 188 40.73 -6.28 -18.92
N ALA A 189 41.47 -5.26 -19.27
CA ALA A 189 41.84 -4.97 -20.64
C ALA A 189 42.55 -6.19 -21.26
N PRO A 190 42.15 -6.65 -22.42
CA PRO A 190 42.91 -7.68 -23.12
C PRO A 190 44.22 -7.06 -23.59
N SER A 191 45.32 -7.64 -23.16
CA SER A 191 46.63 -7.49 -23.76
C SER A 191 46.64 -8.01 -25.22
N GLU A 192 47.27 -7.20 -26.04
CA GLU A 192 47.61 -7.38 -27.47
C GLU A 192 47.81 -8.79 -28.00
N SER A 193 47.39 -8.95 -29.22
CA SER A 193 48.09 -9.39 -30.47
C SER A 193 47.30 -10.38 -31.31
N GLU A 194 46.81 -9.83 -32.44
CA GLU A 194 46.89 -10.33 -33.86
C GLU A 194 46.62 -11.79 -34.22
N PRO A 195 46.23 -12.10 -35.49
CA PRO A 195 45.54 -11.37 -36.56
C PRO A 195 44.27 -12.06 -37.11
N ALA A 196 43.56 -11.33 -37.94
CA ALA A 196 42.47 -11.86 -38.79
C ALA A 196 42.99 -12.79 -39.88
N PRO A 197 42.12 -13.72 -40.38
CA PRO A 197 41.61 -13.48 -41.73
C PRO A 197 40.16 -13.94 -42.02
N GLU A 198 39.58 -13.23 -42.98
CA GLU A 198 38.66 -13.66 -44.05
C GLU A 198 37.21 -14.02 -43.76
N GLU A 199 36.32 -13.12 -44.24
CA GLU A 199 34.99 -13.44 -44.79
C GLU A 199 35.06 -14.50 -45.91
N PRO A 200 34.00 -15.23 -46.28
CA PRO A 200 32.70 -14.68 -46.64
C PRO A 200 31.49 -15.61 -46.41
N SER A 201 30.31 -15.10 -46.47
CA SER A 201 29.17 -15.57 -47.26
C SER A 201 27.82 -15.23 -46.67
N ALA A 202 27.03 -14.64 -47.51
CA ALA A 202 25.70 -14.06 -47.34
C ALA A 202 24.54 -15.08 -47.07
N PRO A 203 23.30 -14.64 -47.11
CA PRO A 203 22.39 -14.69 -45.98
C PRO A 203 21.28 -15.73 -46.13
N THR A 204 20.74 -16.18 -45.01
CA THR A 204 19.51 -16.99 -44.97
C THR A 204 18.35 -16.15 -44.43
N PRO A 205 17.16 -16.20 -45.01
CA PRO A 205 16.04 -15.34 -44.72
C PRO A 205 15.37 -15.66 -43.38
N PRO A 206 14.58 -14.73 -42.83
CA PRO A 206 14.07 -14.77 -41.45
C PRO A 206 12.96 -15.80 -41.25
N ALA A 207 13.05 -16.51 -40.13
CA ALA A 207 11.98 -17.36 -39.64
C ALA A 207 10.81 -16.50 -39.12
N GLN A 208 9.63 -16.95 -39.44
CA GLN A 208 8.35 -16.31 -39.09
C GLN A 208 8.16 -16.22 -37.57
N ALA A 209 7.60 -15.08 -37.11
CA ALA A 209 7.21 -14.85 -35.75
C ALA A 209 6.11 -15.83 -35.29
N PRO A 210 6.08 -16.21 -33.98
CA PRO A 210 4.99 -17.00 -33.45
C PRO A 210 3.72 -16.15 -33.37
N THR A 211 2.63 -16.73 -33.81
CA THR A 211 1.26 -16.17 -33.71
C THR A 211 0.85 -16.05 -32.23
N GLU A 212 0.33 -14.88 -31.85
CA GLU A 212 -0.30 -14.65 -30.55
C GLU A 212 -1.46 -15.63 -30.28
N PRO A 213 -1.61 -16.12 -29.06
CA PRO A 213 -2.77 -16.91 -28.68
C PRO A 213 -3.99 -16.01 -28.55
N THR A 214 -5.06 -16.41 -29.21
CA THR A 214 -6.39 -15.81 -29.14
C THR A 214 -6.90 -15.80 -27.69
N PRO A 215 -7.51 -14.69 -27.20
CA PRO A 215 -8.09 -14.64 -25.87
C PRO A 215 -9.28 -15.62 -25.75
N PRO A 216 -9.51 -16.23 -24.58
CA PRO A 216 -10.66 -17.10 -24.39
C PRO A 216 -11.97 -16.31 -24.47
N GLU A 217 -12.92 -16.87 -25.16
CA GLU A 217 -14.28 -16.40 -25.34
C GLU A 217 -14.97 -16.16 -23.98
N ARG A 218 -15.51 -14.97 -23.80
CA ARG A 218 -16.26 -14.57 -22.60
C ARG A 218 -17.57 -15.35 -22.55
N LEU A 219 -17.69 -16.29 -21.61
CA LEU A 219 -18.95 -16.92 -21.29
C LEU A 219 -19.93 -15.86 -20.72
N GLU A 220 -21.04 -15.68 -21.39
CA GLU A 220 -22.15 -14.85 -20.91
C GLU A 220 -22.79 -15.49 -19.66
N PRO A 221 -23.19 -14.68 -18.66
CA PRO A 221 -23.92 -15.19 -17.52
C PRO A 221 -25.30 -15.70 -17.90
N PRO A 222 -25.84 -16.73 -17.22
CA PRO A 222 -27.17 -17.26 -17.49
C PRO A 222 -28.25 -16.20 -17.19
N PRO A 223 -29.38 -16.24 -17.92
CA PRO A 223 -30.48 -15.29 -17.74
C PRO A 223 -31.11 -15.43 -16.34
N SER A 224 -31.38 -14.28 -15.73
CA SER A 224 -32.05 -14.15 -14.43
C SER A 224 -33.46 -14.77 -14.47
N ALA A 225 -33.79 -15.56 -13.44
CA ALA A 225 -35.11 -16.12 -13.24
C ALA A 225 -36.16 -15.00 -13.03
N PRO A 226 -37.43 -15.20 -13.49
CA PRO A 226 -38.49 -14.19 -13.35
C PRO A 226 -38.89 -13.99 -11.88
N ALA A 227 -39.06 -12.73 -11.50
CA ALA A 227 -39.55 -12.32 -10.19
C ALA A 227 -40.94 -12.87 -9.92
N THR A 228 -41.11 -13.52 -8.78
CA THR A 228 -42.41 -13.96 -8.27
C THR A 228 -43.15 -12.72 -7.74
N GLU A 229 -44.27 -12.45 -8.35
CA GLU A 229 -45.22 -11.39 -8.00
C GLU A 229 -45.89 -11.77 -6.67
N THR A 230 -45.66 -10.98 -5.63
CA THR A 230 -46.32 -11.10 -4.34
C THR A 230 -47.59 -10.25 -4.33
N ALA A 231 -48.73 -10.88 -4.14
CA ALA A 231 -50.05 -10.25 -4.07
C ALA A 231 -50.18 -9.24 -2.90
N PRO A 232 -51.02 -8.20 -3.00
CA PRO A 232 -51.18 -7.18 -1.98
C PRO A 232 -52.05 -7.70 -0.81
N ALA A 233 -51.59 -7.41 0.42
CA ALA A 233 -52.34 -7.65 1.64
C ALA A 233 -53.47 -6.62 1.81
N SER A 234 -54.66 -7.05 2.13
CA SER A 234 -55.88 -6.26 2.42
C SER A 234 -55.74 -5.45 3.71
N PRO A 235 -56.41 -4.28 3.80
CA PRO A 235 -56.38 -3.42 4.99
C PRO A 235 -57.33 -3.95 6.09
N THR A 236 -56.83 -4.04 7.31
CA THR A 236 -57.66 -4.23 8.52
C THR A 236 -58.04 -2.87 9.10
N SER A 237 -59.34 -2.72 9.34
CA SER A 237 -60.01 -1.57 9.95
C SER A 237 -59.62 -1.36 11.41
N PRO A 238 -59.84 -0.13 11.95
CA PRO A 238 -59.55 0.17 13.32
C PRO A 238 -60.71 -0.23 14.26
N SER A 239 -60.39 -0.72 15.44
CA SER A 239 -61.36 -0.83 16.54
C SER A 239 -61.13 0.28 17.58
N GLU A 240 -62.16 1.09 17.75
CA GLU A 240 -62.40 1.97 18.90
C GLU A 240 -62.53 1.15 20.17
N ASN A 241 -62.01 1.63 21.27
CA ASN A 241 -62.62 1.62 22.62
C ASN A 241 -61.83 2.60 23.49
N GLU A 242 -62.42 3.77 23.79
CA GLU A 242 -63.21 4.13 24.96
C GLU A 242 -62.54 3.90 26.32
N ALA A 243 -62.20 5.04 26.87
CA ALA A 243 -62.41 5.68 28.17
C ALA A 243 -62.51 4.79 29.43
N VAL A 244 -61.99 5.34 30.47
CA VAL A 244 -62.47 5.59 31.85
C VAL A 244 -61.46 5.30 32.95
N GLN A 245 -61.13 6.28 33.58
CA GLN A 245 -60.81 6.80 34.94
C GLN A 245 -59.42 7.23 35.16
#